data_733471190288d198b1cda43a271352b1
#
_entry.id   733471190288d198b1cda43a271352b1
#
_cell.length_a   1.000
_cell.length_b   1.000
_cell.length_c   1.000
_cell.angle_alpha   90.00
_cell.angle_beta   90.00
_cell.angle_gamma   90.00
#
_symmetry.space_group_name_H-M   'P 1'
#
loop_
_entity.id
_entity.type
_entity.pdbx_description
1 polymer ?
#
loop_
_entity_poly.entity_id
_entity_poly.type
_entity_poly.pdbx_seq_one_letter_code
_entity_poly.pdbx_strand_id
1 'polypeptide(L)'
;MVHFGQVSTPLKPPPNSQTHPTRPRPDIKSPPRFHQIRSTNLSTLANPTATEPTYLPPLDRSTMEVLLLEKALLGLFAAAVLAIAVAKLTGKRFRLPPGPSGAPIVGNWLQVGDDLNHRNLMGIAKRFGEVFLLRMGIRNLVVVSSPELAKEVLHTQGVEFGSRTRNVVFDIFTGNGQDMVFTVYGDHWRKMRRIMTVPFFTNKVVAQNRVGWEEEARLVVEDVKADPASASTGTVIRRRLQLMMYNDMFRIMFDRRFESVDDPLFNKLKAMNAERSILSQSFDYNYGDFIPILRPFLRKYLNRCTNLKTKRMKLFEDHFVADRKKALEQNGEIRCAMDHILEAERKGEINHDNVLYIVENINVAAIETTLWSIEWGIAELVNHPDVQSKLRDEMAAVLGADVAVTEPDLERLPYLQSVVKETLRLRMAIPLLVPHMNLSDAKLAGYDIPAESKILVNAWFLANDPKRWVRADEFRPERFLEEEKAVEAHGNDFRFVPFGVGRRSCPGIVLALPIIGITLGRLVQNFQLLPPPGQDKIDTTEKPGQFSNQILKHATVVCKPLEA
;
A
#
# COMPACT_ATOMS: atom_id res chain seq x y z
N MET A 1 21.65 -31.66 7.14
CA MET A 1 20.99 -32.82 6.52
C MET A 1 19.65 -33.02 7.18
N VAL A 2 18.57 -32.55 6.58
CA VAL A 2 17.22 -33.07 6.76
C VAL A 2 16.48 -32.79 5.45
N HIS A 3 16.18 -33.86 4.73
CA HIS A 3 15.37 -33.86 3.51
C HIS A 3 13.91 -33.58 3.86
N PHE A 4 13.27 -32.64 3.16
CA PHE A 4 11.82 -32.62 2.99
C PHE A 4 11.50 -32.99 1.54
N GLY A 5 10.91 -34.18 1.41
CA GLY A 5 10.46 -34.73 0.15
C GLY A 5 9.22 -33.98 -0.36
N GLN A 6 9.25 -33.66 -1.63
CA GLN A 6 8.09 -33.25 -2.41
C GLN A 6 7.18 -34.46 -2.66
N VAL A 7 5.92 -34.35 -2.29
CA VAL A 7 4.87 -35.24 -2.78
C VAL A 7 4.01 -34.45 -3.76
N SER A 8 4.25 -34.71 -5.04
CA SER A 8 3.39 -34.29 -6.15
C SER A 8 2.36 -35.37 -6.42
N THR A 9 1.08 -35.06 -6.22
CA THR A 9 -0.04 -35.87 -6.75
C THR A 9 -0.60 -35.22 -8.02
N PRO A 10 -0.82 -35.98 -9.11
CA PRO A 10 -1.35 -35.43 -10.36
C PRO A 10 -2.87 -35.28 -10.29
N LEU A 11 -3.38 -34.15 -10.77
CA LEU A 11 -4.78 -33.86 -11.00
C LEU A 11 -5.31 -34.69 -12.20
N LYS A 12 -6.38 -35.45 -11.99
CA LYS A 12 -7.17 -36.12 -13.03
C LYS A 12 -8.05 -35.11 -13.77
N PRO A 13 -8.29 -35.31 -15.09
CA PRO A 13 -9.21 -34.50 -15.87
C PRO A 13 -10.69 -34.82 -15.55
N PRO A 14 -11.63 -33.90 -15.81
CA PRO A 14 -13.06 -34.10 -15.54
C PRO A 14 -13.72 -35.04 -16.56
N PRO A 15 -14.68 -35.87 -16.16
CA PRO A 15 -15.45 -36.66 -17.08
C PRO A 15 -16.65 -35.92 -17.69
N ASN A 16 -16.96 -36.28 -18.91
CA ASN A 16 -18.03 -35.83 -19.78
C ASN A 16 -19.43 -35.95 -19.20
N SER A 17 -20.29 -35.09 -19.70
CA SER A 17 -21.74 -35.03 -19.57
C SER A 17 -22.47 -36.35 -19.82
N GLN A 18 -23.33 -36.78 -18.89
CA GLN A 18 -24.53 -37.55 -19.19
C GLN A 18 -25.65 -37.32 -18.17
N THR A 19 -26.77 -36.88 -18.72
CA THR A 19 -28.20 -37.11 -18.38
C THR A 19 -28.67 -37.26 -16.94
N HIS A 20 -29.58 -36.36 -16.56
CA HIS A 20 -30.45 -36.42 -15.37
C HIS A 20 -31.28 -37.73 -15.27
N PRO A 21 -31.52 -38.19 -14.03
CA PRO A 21 -32.89 -38.42 -13.63
C PRO A 21 -33.29 -37.63 -12.36
N THR A 22 -34.54 -37.23 -12.41
CA THR A 22 -35.33 -36.50 -11.43
C THR A 22 -35.34 -37.17 -10.06
N ARG A 23 -35.05 -36.40 -8.99
CA ARG A 23 -35.33 -36.78 -7.59
C ARG A 23 -36.68 -36.19 -7.16
N PRO A 24 -37.48 -36.95 -6.40
CA PRO A 24 -38.79 -36.51 -5.91
C PRO A 24 -38.67 -35.53 -4.75
N ARG A 25 -39.64 -34.64 -4.69
CA ARG A 25 -39.84 -33.65 -3.59
C ARG A 25 -40.19 -34.39 -2.29
N PRO A 26 -39.73 -33.93 -1.12
CA PRO A 26 -40.25 -34.42 0.16
C PRO A 26 -41.61 -33.80 0.48
N ASP A 27 -42.51 -34.65 0.92
CA ASP A 27 -43.90 -34.36 1.31
C ASP A 27 -43.98 -33.37 2.49
N ILE A 28 -44.87 -32.40 2.32
CA ILE A 28 -45.33 -31.50 3.36
C ILE A 28 -46.32 -32.27 4.24
N LYS A 29 -45.94 -32.58 5.47
CA LYS A 29 -46.87 -33.12 6.47
C LYS A 29 -47.76 -32.01 7.03
N SER A 30 -49.06 -32.25 6.90
CA SER A 30 -50.18 -31.46 7.43
C SER A 30 -50.19 -31.44 8.97
N PRO A 31 -50.73 -30.37 9.61
CA PRO A 31 -50.85 -30.29 11.07
C PRO A 31 -51.93 -31.23 11.63
N PRO A 32 -51.82 -31.70 12.87
CA PRO A 32 -52.76 -32.62 13.50
C PRO A 32 -54.11 -31.95 13.84
N ARG A 33 -55.18 -32.67 13.59
CA ARG A 33 -56.59 -32.30 13.89
C ARG A 33 -56.82 -32.27 15.38
N PHE A 34 -57.53 -31.23 15.83
CA PHE A 34 -58.16 -31.15 17.14
C PHE A 34 -59.25 -32.23 17.26
N HIS A 35 -59.16 -33.04 18.32
CA HIS A 35 -60.25 -33.89 18.77
C HIS A 35 -61.19 -33.11 19.69
N GLN A 36 -62.46 -33.05 19.29
CA GLN A 36 -63.57 -32.65 20.14
C GLN A 36 -63.77 -33.66 21.30
N ILE A 37 -63.81 -33.16 22.54
CA ILE A 37 -64.28 -33.92 23.70
C ILE A 37 -65.68 -33.41 24.05
N ARG A 38 -66.56 -34.37 24.06
CA ARG A 38 -67.98 -34.27 24.37
C ARG A 38 -68.25 -33.77 25.79
N SER A 39 -69.26 -32.97 25.90
CA SER A 39 -69.95 -32.59 27.15
C SER A 39 -70.61 -33.76 27.85
N THR A 40 -70.39 -33.91 29.15
CA THR A 40 -71.30 -34.64 30.05
C THR A 40 -71.44 -33.90 31.39
N ASN A 41 -72.65 -33.51 31.60
CA ASN A 41 -73.48 -33.29 32.80
C ASN A 41 -72.93 -32.81 34.11
N LEU A 42 -73.64 -31.77 34.57
CA LEU A 42 -73.78 -31.20 35.91
C LEU A 42 -74.19 -32.28 36.94
N SER A 43 -73.64 -32.12 38.09
CA SER A 43 -74.28 -31.97 39.38
C SER A 43 -73.42 -32.52 40.53
N THR A 44 -72.94 -31.68 41.37
CA THR A 44 -73.14 -31.79 42.83
C THR A 44 -72.44 -30.61 43.53
N LEU A 45 -73.20 -29.86 44.27
CA LEU A 45 -72.77 -28.87 45.23
C LEU A 45 -71.94 -29.47 46.38
N ALA A 46 -70.79 -28.90 46.64
CA ALA A 46 -70.14 -29.03 47.94
C ALA A 46 -69.27 -27.77 48.26
N ASN A 47 -69.34 -27.31 49.46
CA ASN A 47 -68.89 -26.09 50.11
C ASN A 47 -67.42 -25.66 49.83
N PRO A 48 -67.11 -24.34 49.96
CA PRO A 48 -65.80 -23.83 49.80
C PRO A 48 -64.93 -24.05 51.04
N THR A 49 -63.89 -24.86 50.90
CA THR A 49 -62.80 -24.95 51.86
C THR A 49 -61.67 -24.01 51.39
N ALA A 50 -61.08 -23.36 52.37
CA ALA A 50 -60.04 -22.33 52.27
C ALA A 50 -58.91 -22.66 51.26
N THR A 51 -58.60 -21.70 50.39
CA THR A 51 -57.41 -21.74 49.52
C THR A 51 -56.16 -21.53 50.36
N GLU A 52 -55.34 -22.55 50.47
CA GLU A 52 -53.97 -22.43 50.91
C GLU A 52 -53.17 -21.55 49.92
N PRO A 53 -52.29 -20.66 50.39
CA PRO A 53 -51.43 -19.89 49.51
C PRO A 53 -50.44 -20.82 48.81
N THR A 54 -50.51 -20.86 47.49
CA THR A 54 -49.54 -21.56 46.64
C THR A 54 -48.16 -20.93 46.84
N TYR A 55 -47.31 -21.52 47.67
CA TYR A 55 -45.89 -21.17 47.76
C TYR A 55 -45.25 -21.56 46.44
N LEU A 56 -44.87 -20.58 45.64
CA LEU A 56 -43.93 -20.81 44.53
C LEU A 56 -42.56 -21.23 45.15
N PRO A 57 -41.95 -22.31 44.69
CA PRO A 57 -40.66 -22.69 45.19
C PRO A 57 -39.64 -21.57 44.93
N PRO A 58 -38.68 -21.33 45.82
CA PRO A 58 -37.64 -20.34 45.62
C PRO A 58 -36.87 -20.69 44.34
N LEU A 59 -36.74 -19.71 43.42
CA LEU A 59 -35.93 -19.85 42.24
C LEU A 59 -34.53 -20.37 42.61
N ASP A 60 -34.08 -21.42 41.93
CA ASP A 60 -32.74 -21.96 42.09
C ASP A 60 -31.69 -20.85 41.86
N ARG A 61 -30.64 -20.88 42.68
CA ARG A 61 -29.57 -19.86 42.69
C ARG A 61 -28.98 -19.63 41.31
N SER A 62 -28.84 -20.68 40.48
CA SER A 62 -28.38 -20.62 39.10
C SER A 62 -29.34 -19.86 38.21
N THR A 63 -30.65 -20.01 38.36
CA THR A 63 -31.69 -19.30 37.60
C THR A 63 -31.71 -17.81 37.99
N MET A 64 -31.47 -17.47 39.25
CA MET A 64 -31.39 -16.09 39.71
C MET A 64 -30.13 -15.37 39.20
N GLU A 65 -29.00 -16.05 39.12
CA GLU A 65 -27.75 -15.51 38.54
C GLU A 65 -27.89 -15.26 37.03
N VAL A 66 -28.52 -16.18 36.31
CA VAL A 66 -28.82 -15.99 34.86
C VAL A 66 -29.76 -14.82 34.64
N LEU A 67 -30.83 -14.69 35.41
CA LEU A 67 -31.77 -13.57 35.33
C LEU A 67 -31.13 -12.20 35.67
N LEU A 68 -30.21 -12.20 36.65
CA LEU A 68 -29.43 -11.00 36.99
C LEU A 68 -28.46 -10.62 35.85
N LEU A 69 -27.80 -11.61 35.26
CA LEU A 69 -26.92 -11.40 34.10
C LEU A 69 -27.70 -10.85 32.88
N GLU A 70 -28.85 -11.43 32.59
CA GLU A 70 -29.74 -10.99 31.51
C GLU A 70 -30.21 -9.54 31.72
N LYS A 71 -30.65 -9.19 32.92
CA LYS A 71 -31.04 -7.81 33.28
C LYS A 71 -29.88 -6.83 33.21
N ALA A 72 -28.67 -7.26 33.63
CA ALA A 72 -27.46 -6.45 33.53
C ALA A 72 -27.07 -6.20 32.06
N LEU A 73 -27.15 -7.22 31.20
CA LEU A 73 -26.90 -7.08 29.77
C LEU A 73 -27.94 -6.18 29.08
N LEU A 74 -29.22 -6.34 29.45
CA LEU A 74 -30.29 -5.48 28.95
C LEU A 74 -30.12 -4.01 29.38
N GLY A 75 -29.73 -3.79 30.66
CA GLY A 75 -29.40 -2.47 31.17
C GLY A 75 -28.22 -1.82 30.48
N LEU A 76 -27.14 -2.58 30.23
CA LEU A 76 -25.99 -2.12 29.46
C LEU A 76 -26.36 -1.78 28.01
N PHE A 77 -27.19 -2.61 27.39
CA PHE A 77 -27.69 -2.36 26.03
C PHE A 77 -28.55 -1.07 25.98
N ALA A 78 -29.49 -0.91 26.91
CA ALA A 78 -30.31 0.28 27.00
C ALA A 78 -29.48 1.55 27.28
N ALA A 79 -28.50 1.48 28.17
CA ALA A 79 -27.57 2.57 28.45
C ALA A 79 -26.73 2.93 27.21
N ALA A 80 -26.26 1.94 26.45
CA ALA A 80 -25.54 2.18 25.20
C ALA A 80 -26.41 2.84 24.13
N VAL A 81 -27.67 2.38 23.98
CA VAL A 81 -28.64 2.99 23.05
C VAL A 81 -28.94 4.43 23.46
N LEU A 82 -29.16 4.69 24.76
CA LEU A 82 -29.41 6.04 25.29
C LEU A 82 -28.18 6.95 25.07
N ALA A 83 -26.99 6.47 25.35
CA ALA A 83 -25.75 7.22 25.11
C ALA A 83 -25.58 7.58 23.63
N ILE A 84 -25.88 6.65 22.71
CA ILE A 84 -25.87 6.90 21.26
C ILE A 84 -26.93 7.93 20.87
N ALA A 85 -28.12 7.82 21.43
CA ALA A 85 -29.22 8.78 21.17
C ALA A 85 -28.85 10.20 21.67
N VAL A 86 -28.35 10.32 22.90
CA VAL A 86 -27.87 11.58 23.47
C VAL A 86 -26.72 12.15 22.63
N ALA A 87 -25.74 11.35 22.26
CA ALA A 87 -24.61 11.79 21.40
C ALA A 87 -25.11 12.29 20.03
N LYS A 88 -26.12 11.67 19.44
CA LYS A 88 -26.75 12.15 18.20
C LYS A 88 -27.54 13.45 18.36
N LEU A 89 -28.17 13.67 19.51
CA LEU A 89 -28.99 14.87 19.77
C LEU A 89 -28.11 16.06 20.15
N THR A 90 -27.04 15.84 20.91
CA THR A 90 -26.14 16.89 21.42
C THR A 90 -24.89 17.11 20.57
N GLY A 91 -24.56 16.16 19.67
CA GLY A 91 -23.39 16.25 18.82
C GLY A 91 -23.47 17.37 17.79
N LYS A 92 -22.31 17.90 17.38
CA LYS A 92 -22.20 18.83 16.26
C LYS A 92 -22.87 18.23 15.02
N ARG A 93 -23.73 18.96 14.37
CA ARG A 93 -24.33 18.57 13.09
C ARG A 93 -23.36 18.90 11.98
N PHE A 94 -22.66 17.88 11.47
CA PHE A 94 -21.77 18.00 10.32
C PHE A 94 -22.56 17.79 9.02
N ARG A 95 -22.31 18.65 8.02
CA ARG A 95 -22.68 18.41 6.63
C ARG A 95 -21.60 17.52 6.00
N LEU A 96 -21.72 16.21 6.19
CA LEU A 96 -20.74 15.23 5.71
C LEU A 96 -20.81 15.04 4.18
N PRO A 97 -19.71 14.63 3.52
CA PRO A 97 -19.75 14.20 2.12
C PRO A 97 -20.74 13.04 1.90
N PRO A 98 -21.30 12.91 0.67
CA PRO A 98 -22.18 11.79 0.33
C PRO A 98 -21.43 10.46 0.45
N GLY A 99 -22.16 9.37 0.55
CA GLY A 99 -21.57 8.03 0.63
C GLY A 99 -22.62 6.95 0.81
N PRO A 100 -22.24 5.68 0.72
CA PRO A 100 -23.15 4.58 0.97
C PRO A 100 -23.59 4.56 2.44
N SER A 101 -24.83 4.18 2.70
CA SER A 101 -25.34 4.02 4.06
C SER A 101 -24.60 2.90 4.79
N GLY A 102 -23.93 3.23 5.89
CA GLY A 102 -23.20 2.27 6.70
C GLY A 102 -24.09 1.51 7.70
N ALA A 103 -23.75 0.25 7.96
CA ALA A 103 -24.39 -0.52 9.04
C ALA A 103 -24.00 0.03 10.42
N PRO A 104 -24.84 -0.14 11.45
CA PRO A 104 -24.48 0.23 12.83
C PRO A 104 -23.17 -0.43 13.26
N ILE A 105 -22.33 0.27 14.03
CA ILE A 105 -21.04 -0.16 14.58
C ILE A 105 -19.96 -0.39 13.52
N VAL A 106 -20.17 -1.27 12.52
CA VAL A 106 -19.17 -1.65 11.52
C VAL A 106 -19.09 -0.65 10.36
N GLY A 107 -20.11 0.20 10.18
CA GLY A 107 -20.14 1.17 9.09
C GLY A 107 -20.25 0.51 7.72
N ASN A 108 -19.39 0.91 6.80
CA ASN A 108 -19.37 0.40 5.42
C ASN A 108 -18.47 -0.82 5.23
N TRP A 109 -17.89 -1.39 6.28
CA TRP A 109 -16.95 -2.51 6.18
C TRP A 109 -17.50 -3.68 5.38
N LEU A 110 -18.74 -4.10 5.68
CA LEU A 110 -19.39 -5.21 4.96
C LEU A 110 -19.68 -4.92 3.48
N GLN A 111 -19.71 -3.63 3.10
CA GLN A 111 -19.99 -3.19 1.72
C GLN A 111 -18.72 -3.08 0.87
N VAL A 112 -17.60 -2.75 1.50
CA VAL A 112 -16.30 -2.57 0.81
C VAL A 112 -15.45 -3.81 0.85
N GLY A 113 -15.73 -4.77 1.75
CA GLY A 113 -14.96 -6.00 1.91
C GLY A 113 -13.49 -5.73 2.26
N ASP A 114 -12.62 -6.66 1.89
CA ASP A 114 -11.18 -6.57 2.13
C ASP A 114 -10.42 -5.84 1.00
N ASP A 115 -11.11 -5.16 0.10
CA ASP A 115 -10.50 -4.57 -1.10
C ASP A 115 -10.90 -3.10 -1.33
N LEU A 116 -10.34 -2.20 -0.51
CA LEU A 116 -10.40 -0.74 -0.72
C LEU A 116 -9.33 -0.26 -1.70
N ASN A 117 -9.08 -0.99 -2.78
CA ASN A 117 -8.13 -0.58 -3.79
C ASN A 117 -8.63 0.60 -4.63
N HIS A 118 -7.73 1.18 -5.40
CA HIS A 118 -8.00 2.34 -6.24
C HIS A 118 -9.13 2.12 -7.26
N ARG A 119 -9.30 0.89 -7.80
CA ARG A 119 -10.34 0.53 -8.77
C ARG A 119 -11.71 0.45 -8.14
N ASN A 120 -11.82 -0.17 -6.96
CA ASN A 120 -13.07 -0.23 -6.20
C ASN A 120 -13.51 1.15 -5.73
N LEU A 121 -12.56 1.97 -5.24
CA LEU A 121 -12.84 3.35 -4.86
C LEU A 121 -13.27 4.20 -6.06
N MET A 122 -12.70 3.99 -7.27
CA MET A 122 -13.21 4.61 -8.50
C MET A 122 -14.67 4.21 -8.78
N GLY A 123 -15.03 2.93 -8.59
CA GLY A 123 -16.40 2.45 -8.73
C GLY A 123 -17.38 3.16 -7.80
N ILE A 124 -16.98 3.42 -6.55
CA ILE A 124 -17.77 4.17 -5.58
C ILE A 124 -17.85 5.66 -5.97
N ALA A 125 -16.75 6.27 -6.41
CA ALA A 125 -16.73 7.65 -6.88
C ALA A 125 -17.68 7.91 -8.05
N LYS A 126 -17.81 6.97 -8.99
CA LYS A 126 -18.78 7.05 -10.10
C LYS A 126 -20.24 7.10 -9.62
N ARG A 127 -20.55 6.58 -8.43
CA ARG A 127 -21.91 6.55 -7.85
C ARG A 127 -22.21 7.72 -6.92
N PHE A 128 -21.23 8.17 -6.14
CA PHE A 128 -21.44 9.16 -5.07
C PHE A 128 -20.78 10.51 -5.35
N GLY A 129 -19.99 10.61 -6.42
CA GLY A 129 -19.33 11.86 -6.81
C GLY A 129 -17.83 11.89 -6.48
N GLU A 130 -17.20 13.00 -6.79
CA GLU A 130 -15.75 13.22 -6.73
C GLU A 130 -15.18 13.26 -5.29
N VAL A 131 -16.03 13.51 -4.31
CA VAL A 131 -15.74 13.37 -2.89
C VAL A 131 -16.83 12.55 -2.22
N PHE A 132 -16.43 11.52 -1.49
CA PHE A 132 -17.39 10.69 -0.75
C PHE A 132 -16.81 10.22 0.58
N LEU A 133 -17.69 9.84 1.49
CA LEU A 133 -17.36 9.35 2.82
C LEU A 133 -17.71 7.86 2.95
N LEU A 134 -16.75 7.10 3.43
CA LEU A 134 -16.95 5.75 3.98
C LEU A 134 -16.77 5.81 5.49
N ARG A 135 -17.70 5.20 6.21
CA ARG A 135 -17.58 5.03 7.65
C ARG A 135 -17.04 3.64 7.95
N MET A 136 -15.81 3.57 8.43
CA MET A 136 -15.15 2.32 8.79
C MET A 136 -15.14 2.17 10.31
N GLY A 137 -16.16 1.50 10.87
CA GLY A 137 -16.35 1.46 12.31
C GLY A 137 -16.50 2.87 12.90
N ILE A 138 -15.61 3.25 13.81
CA ILE A 138 -15.55 4.58 14.41
C ILE A 138 -14.77 5.61 13.57
N ARG A 139 -14.11 5.20 12.48
CA ARG A 139 -13.26 6.07 11.67
C ARG A 139 -13.97 6.56 10.41
N ASN A 140 -13.76 7.84 10.08
CA ASN A 140 -14.18 8.42 8.82
C ASN A 140 -13.06 8.24 7.78
N LEU A 141 -13.43 7.80 6.58
CA LEU A 141 -12.56 7.70 5.41
C LEU A 141 -13.17 8.55 4.30
N VAL A 142 -12.56 9.66 3.98
CA VAL A 142 -12.95 10.55 2.89
C VAL A 142 -12.08 10.24 1.69
N VAL A 143 -12.69 10.02 0.54
CA VAL A 143 -12.00 9.74 -0.71
C VAL A 143 -12.21 10.88 -1.69
N VAL A 144 -11.11 11.35 -2.28
CA VAL A 144 -11.07 12.43 -3.28
C VAL A 144 -10.68 11.84 -4.62
N SER A 145 -11.43 12.20 -5.66
CA SER A 145 -11.35 11.61 -7.00
C SER A 145 -11.44 12.65 -8.13
N SER A 146 -11.10 13.93 -7.86
CA SER A 146 -10.93 14.95 -8.92
C SER A 146 -9.66 15.77 -8.70
N PRO A 147 -9.04 16.32 -9.78
CA PRO A 147 -7.83 17.14 -9.69
C PRO A 147 -8.02 18.40 -8.85
N GLU A 148 -9.19 19.02 -8.92
CA GLU A 148 -9.55 20.23 -8.19
C GLU A 148 -9.52 19.97 -6.68
N LEU A 149 -10.13 18.86 -6.26
CA LEU A 149 -10.15 18.44 -4.84
C LEU A 149 -8.80 17.88 -4.39
N ALA A 150 -8.06 17.22 -5.28
CA ALA A 150 -6.68 16.82 -5.00
C ALA A 150 -5.80 18.05 -4.74
N LYS A 151 -5.95 19.13 -5.53
CA LYS A 151 -5.30 20.43 -5.30
C LYS A 151 -5.70 21.03 -3.96
N GLU A 152 -6.97 20.97 -3.61
CA GLU A 152 -7.47 21.48 -2.34
C GLU A 152 -6.80 20.76 -1.16
N VAL A 153 -6.76 19.42 -1.15
CA VAL A 153 -6.18 18.60 -0.07
C VAL A 153 -4.66 18.70 -0.01
N LEU A 154 -3.99 18.55 -1.17
CA LEU A 154 -2.53 18.38 -1.20
C LEU A 154 -1.76 19.70 -1.14
N HIS A 155 -2.37 20.78 -1.66
CA HIS A 155 -1.70 22.07 -1.82
C HIS A 155 -2.39 23.18 -1.06
N THR A 156 -3.63 23.55 -1.40
CA THR A 156 -4.32 24.74 -0.86
C THR A 156 -4.53 24.62 0.65
N GLN A 157 -5.06 23.49 1.12
CA GLN A 157 -5.23 23.15 2.53
C GLN A 157 -4.18 22.13 3.01
N GLY A 158 -2.95 22.22 2.46
CA GLY A 158 -1.89 21.27 2.74
C GLY A 158 -1.33 21.31 4.16
N VAL A 159 -1.73 22.27 5.02
CA VAL A 159 -1.46 22.30 6.46
C VAL A 159 -2.55 21.53 7.19
N GLU A 160 -3.80 21.84 6.91
CA GLU A 160 -4.99 21.25 7.52
C GLU A 160 -5.05 19.74 7.31
N PHE A 161 -4.79 19.29 6.07
CA PHE A 161 -4.76 17.89 5.69
C PHE A 161 -3.34 17.29 5.67
N GLY A 162 -2.34 18.03 6.16
CA GLY A 162 -0.92 17.63 6.09
C GLY A 162 -0.50 16.55 7.08
N SER A 163 -1.34 16.14 8.00
CA SER A 163 -1.02 15.08 8.97
C SER A 163 -1.21 13.69 8.38
N ARG A 164 -0.79 12.67 9.12
CA ARG A 164 -0.87 11.27 8.72
C ARG A 164 -1.77 10.50 9.67
N THR A 165 -2.57 9.59 9.10
CA THR A 165 -3.41 8.68 9.88
C THR A 165 -2.54 7.84 10.78
N ARG A 166 -2.92 7.75 12.05
CA ARG A 166 -2.30 6.87 13.02
C ARG A 166 -3.16 5.63 13.22
N ASN A 167 -2.52 4.48 13.19
CA ASN A 167 -3.10 3.21 13.56
C ASN A 167 -2.10 2.41 14.39
N VAL A 168 -2.56 1.37 15.07
CA VAL A 168 -1.75 0.64 16.04
C VAL A 168 -0.50 -0.01 15.41
N VAL A 169 -0.58 -0.44 14.16
CA VAL A 169 0.56 -1.07 13.46
C VAL A 169 1.57 0.00 13.03
N PHE A 170 1.09 1.15 12.53
CA PHE A 170 2.00 2.29 12.24
C PHE A 170 2.65 2.80 13.51
N ASP A 171 1.92 2.92 14.61
CA ASP A 171 2.49 3.35 15.90
C ASP A 171 3.63 2.42 16.34
N ILE A 172 3.49 1.10 16.13
CA ILE A 172 4.58 0.14 16.40
C ILE A 172 5.78 0.39 15.49
N PHE A 173 5.58 0.43 14.16
CA PHE A 173 6.69 0.52 13.19
C PHE A 173 7.35 1.89 13.14
N THR A 174 6.68 2.94 13.59
CA THR A 174 7.18 4.32 13.56
C THR A 174 7.56 4.88 14.94
N GLY A 175 7.48 4.06 15.98
CA GLY A 175 7.72 4.51 17.36
C GLY A 175 6.79 5.64 17.77
N ASN A 176 5.50 5.49 17.51
CA ASN A 176 4.48 6.52 17.77
C ASN A 176 4.70 7.82 16.95
N GLY A 177 5.17 7.68 15.72
CA GLY A 177 5.37 8.82 14.80
C GLY A 177 6.68 9.57 15.02
N GLN A 178 7.73 8.89 15.45
CA GLN A 178 9.08 9.45 15.50
C GLN A 178 9.78 9.45 14.13
N ASP A 179 9.18 8.80 13.13
CA ASP A 179 9.67 8.80 11.76
C ASP A 179 9.30 10.10 11.00
N MET A 180 9.68 10.20 9.73
CA MET A 180 9.31 11.34 8.87
C MET A 180 8.02 11.09 8.06
N VAL A 181 7.77 9.86 7.63
CA VAL A 181 6.71 9.56 6.65
C VAL A 181 5.32 9.61 7.30
N PHE A 182 5.16 9.02 8.50
CA PHE A 182 3.86 8.80 9.16
C PHE A 182 3.63 9.70 10.38
N THR A 183 4.56 10.59 10.69
CA THR A 183 4.35 11.57 11.77
C THR A 183 3.35 12.65 11.38
N VAL A 184 2.69 13.24 12.37
CA VAL A 184 1.80 14.38 12.17
C VAL A 184 2.57 15.61 11.65
N TYR A 185 1.88 16.51 10.95
CA TYR A 185 2.48 17.74 10.47
C TYR A 185 2.78 18.68 11.65
N GLY A 186 4.01 19.13 11.77
CA GLY A 186 4.46 19.97 12.86
C GLY A 186 6.00 20.17 12.84
N ASP A 187 6.55 20.69 13.95
CA ASP A 187 7.98 21.01 14.05
C ASP A 187 8.88 19.78 13.95
N HIS A 188 8.47 18.68 14.58
CA HIS A 188 9.22 17.42 14.48
C HIS A 188 9.31 16.97 13.02
N TRP A 189 8.16 16.95 12.30
CA TRP A 189 8.16 16.61 10.89
C TRP A 189 9.05 17.52 10.04
N ARG A 190 8.99 18.85 10.25
CA ARG A 190 9.83 19.81 9.50
C ARG A 190 11.32 19.53 9.73
N LYS A 191 11.69 19.26 10.97
CA LYS A 191 13.07 18.92 11.36
C LYS A 191 13.53 17.61 10.69
N MET A 192 12.78 16.53 10.84
CA MET A 192 13.10 15.24 10.25
C MET A 192 13.17 15.33 8.71
N ARG A 193 12.23 16.05 8.09
CA ARG A 193 12.22 16.28 6.65
C ARG A 193 13.49 16.96 6.17
N ARG A 194 13.93 18.02 6.85
CA ARG A 194 15.15 18.75 6.50
C ARG A 194 16.39 17.86 6.64
N ILE A 195 16.55 17.20 7.80
CA ILE A 195 17.72 16.36 8.10
C ILE A 195 17.85 15.20 7.11
N MET A 196 16.74 14.62 6.68
CA MET A 196 16.74 13.54 5.70
C MET A 196 16.90 14.04 4.26
N THR A 197 16.26 15.15 3.88
CA THR A 197 16.23 15.58 2.48
C THR A 197 17.58 16.08 2.01
N VAL A 198 18.28 16.87 2.81
CA VAL A 198 19.51 17.55 2.39
C VAL A 198 20.62 16.56 2.00
N PRO A 199 20.94 15.51 2.79
CA PRO A 199 22.01 14.58 2.45
C PRO A 199 21.57 13.46 1.48
N PHE A 200 20.28 13.37 1.11
CA PHE A 200 19.76 12.28 0.30
C PHE A 200 19.16 12.73 -1.04
N PHE A 201 18.37 13.79 -1.06
CA PHE A 201 17.44 14.10 -2.16
C PHE A 201 17.72 15.48 -2.75
N THR A 202 18.95 15.69 -3.20
CA THR A 202 19.38 16.92 -3.89
C THR A 202 20.09 16.57 -5.20
N ASN A 203 20.09 17.50 -6.16
CA ASN A 203 20.83 17.34 -7.43
C ASN A 203 22.33 17.13 -7.19
N LYS A 204 22.89 17.67 -6.10
CA LYS A 204 24.28 17.39 -5.72
C LYS A 204 24.51 15.91 -5.41
N VAL A 205 23.58 15.28 -4.68
CA VAL A 205 23.65 13.85 -4.36
C VAL A 205 23.49 13.00 -5.63
N VAL A 206 22.60 13.40 -6.55
CA VAL A 206 22.46 12.80 -7.87
C VAL A 206 23.82 12.82 -8.59
N ALA A 207 24.41 14.00 -8.76
CA ALA A 207 25.68 14.16 -9.46
C ALA A 207 26.85 13.36 -8.83
N GLN A 208 26.84 13.21 -7.51
CA GLN A 208 27.87 12.43 -6.79
C GLN A 208 27.71 10.92 -6.93
N ASN A 209 26.47 10.42 -7.07
CA ASN A 209 26.17 8.99 -7.03
C ASN A 209 25.82 8.39 -8.40
N ARG A 210 25.57 9.20 -9.44
CA ARG A 210 25.14 8.75 -10.77
C ARG A 210 26.02 7.65 -11.37
N VAL A 211 27.35 7.78 -11.25
CA VAL A 211 28.29 6.77 -11.76
C VAL A 211 28.06 5.40 -11.09
N GLY A 212 27.75 5.39 -9.78
CA GLY A 212 27.39 4.18 -9.06
C GLY A 212 26.09 3.54 -9.55
N TRP A 213 25.08 4.34 -9.89
CA TRP A 213 23.82 3.84 -10.45
C TRP A 213 23.97 3.29 -11.86
N GLU A 214 24.76 3.99 -12.68
CA GLU A 214 25.13 3.54 -14.03
C GLU A 214 25.87 2.22 -13.98
N GLU A 215 26.79 2.05 -13.02
CA GLU A 215 27.50 0.80 -12.79
C GLU A 215 26.56 -0.33 -12.36
N GLU A 216 25.66 -0.10 -11.40
CA GLU A 216 24.70 -1.12 -10.99
C GLU A 216 23.74 -1.51 -12.13
N ALA A 217 23.32 -0.55 -12.97
CA ALA A 217 22.51 -0.82 -14.16
C ALA A 217 23.31 -1.62 -15.22
N ARG A 218 24.62 -1.36 -15.38
CA ARG A 218 25.52 -2.15 -16.24
C ARG A 218 25.61 -3.60 -15.76
N LEU A 219 25.77 -3.78 -14.44
CA LEU A 219 25.82 -5.12 -13.84
C LEU A 219 24.50 -5.89 -14.01
N VAL A 220 23.34 -5.21 -14.02
CA VAL A 220 22.08 -5.86 -14.37
C VAL A 220 22.12 -6.42 -15.79
N VAL A 221 22.60 -5.64 -16.75
CA VAL A 221 22.73 -6.08 -18.16
C VAL A 221 23.67 -7.25 -18.27
N GLU A 222 24.81 -7.22 -17.59
CA GLU A 222 25.81 -8.31 -17.63
C GLU A 222 25.27 -9.61 -17.00
N ASP A 223 24.60 -9.52 -15.86
CA ASP A 223 23.97 -10.69 -15.23
C ASP A 223 22.92 -11.32 -16.15
N VAL A 224 22.13 -10.49 -16.85
CA VAL A 224 21.14 -10.98 -17.83
C VAL A 224 21.84 -11.62 -19.04
N LYS A 225 22.95 -11.05 -19.54
CA LYS A 225 23.74 -11.65 -20.61
C LYS A 225 24.39 -12.97 -20.20
N ALA A 226 24.82 -13.08 -18.95
CA ALA A 226 25.45 -14.27 -18.41
C ALA A 226 24.49 -15.42 -18.08
N ASP A 227 23.18 -15.14 -17.95
CA ASP A 227 22.16 -16.15 -17.68
C ASP A 227 21.78 -16.91 -18.97
N PRO A 228 22.12 -18.21 -19.09
CA PRO A 228 21.84 -19.00 -20.30
C PRO A 228 20.34 -19.11 -20.63
N ALA A 229 19.45 -18.96 -19.63
CA ALA A 229 18.03 -19.03 -19.81
C ALA A 229 17.46 -17.73 -20.39
N SER A 230 18.15 -16.61 -20.21
CA SER A 230 17.61 -15.28 -20.49
C SER A 230 17.20 -15.10 -21.96
N ALA A 231 17.99 -15.60 -22.90
CA ALA A 231 17.73 -15.49 -24.34
C ALA A 231 16.76 -16.56 -24.90
N SER A 232 16.43 -17.58 -24.12
CA SER A 232 15.65 -18.74 -24.59
C SER A 232 14.31 -18.91 -23.86
N THR A 233 14.36 -19.31 -22.59
CA THR A 233 13.16 -19.54 -21.76
C THR A 233 12.76 -18.33 -20.94
N GLY A 234 13.64 -17.35 -20.84
CA GLY A 234 13.47 -16.12 -20.08
C GLY A 234 13.95 -16.22 -18.64
N THR A 235 14.15 -15.07 -18.03
CA THR A 235 14.58 -14.91 -16.64
C THR A 235 13.72 -13.95 -15.87
N VAL A 236 13.67 -14.09 -14.53
CA VAL A 236 13.02 -13.13 -13.62
C VAL A 236 14.07 -12.10 -13.19
N ILE A 237 14.14 -10.99 -13.90
CA ILE A 237 15.15 -9.93 -13.70
C ILE A 237 15.06 -9.31 -12.30
N ARG A 238 13.88 -9.36 -11.66
CA ARG A 238 13.60 -8.72 -10.38
C ARG A 238 14.66 -8.97 -9.30
N ARG A 239 15.22 -10.19 -9.22
CA ARG A 239 16.21 -10.53 -8.19
C ARG A 239 17.46 -9.64 -8.29
N ARG A 240 17.93 -9.39 -9.51
CA ARG A 240 19.11 -8.55 -9.76
C ARG A 240 18.77 -7.06 -9.64
N LEU A 241 17.60 -6.64 -10.15
CA LEU A 241 17.10 -5.29 -9.95
C LEU A 241 16.95 -4.93 -8.47
N GLN A 242 16.53 -5.89 -7.64
CA GLN A 242 16.44 -5.70 -6.21
C GLN A 242 17.79 -5.43 -5.57
N LEU A 243 18.84 -6.20 -5.95
CA LEU A 243 20.22 -5.96 -5.49
C LEU A 243 20.72 -4.57 -5.93
N MET A 244 20.49 -4.19 -7.20
CA MET A 244 20.78 -2.86 -7.72
C MET A 244 20.15 -1.76 -6.84
N MET A 245 18.85 -1.83 -6.59
CA MET A 245 18.14 -0.83 -5.78
C MET A 245 18.66 -0.74 -4.35
N TYR A 246 19.01 -1.87 -3.73
CA TYR A 246 19.66 -1.87 -2.42
C TYR A 246 21.02 -1.17 -2.49
N ASN A 247 21.85 -1.51 -3.49
CA ASN A 247 23.17 -0.93 -3.66
C ASN A 247 23.11 0.58 -3.92
N ASP A 248 22.20 1.04 -4.79
CA ASP A 248 22.00 2.47 -5.06
C ASP A 248 21.69 3.25 -3.78
N MET A 249 20.79 2.73 -2.94
CA MET A 249 20.42 3.40 -1.69
C MET A 249 21.47 3.24 -0.59
N PHE A 250 22.12 2.08 -0.49
CA PHE A 250 23.11 1.82 0.55
C PHE A 250 24.45 2.53 0.29
N ARG A 251 24.79 2.79 -0.98
CA ARG A 251 25.93 3.68 -1.33
C ARG A 251 25.68 5.09 -0.81
N ILE A 252 24.51 5.68 -1.07
CA ILE A 252 24.16 7.02 -0.57
C ILE A 252 24.12 7.04 0.96
N MET A 253 23.50 6.01 1.58
CA MET A 253 23.26 5.98 3.01
C MET A 253 24.52 5.70 3.82
N PHE A 254 25.31 4.70 3.43
CA PHE A 254 26.36 4.10 4.25
C PHE A 254 27.72 4.01 3.57
N ASP A 255 27.87 4.48 2.31
CA ASP A 255 29.07 4.25 1.51
C ASP A 255 29.39 2.74 1.39
N ARG A 256 28.38 1.92 1.16
CA ARG A 256 28.45 0.45 1.17
C ARG A 256 27.61 -0.15 0.06
N ARG A 257 28.03 -1.31 -0.47
CA ARG A 257 27.27 -2.13 -1.40
C ARG A 257 27.32 -3.61 -1.01
N PHE A 258 26.37 -4.39 -1.51
CA PHE A 258 26.39 -5.86 -1.44
C PHE A 258 26.97 -6.40 -2.74
N GLU A 259 27.85 -7.40 -2.63
CA GLU A 259 28.56 -7.94 -3.80
C GLU A 259 27.72 -8.92 -4.62
N SER A 260 26.77 -9.61 -4.00
CA SER A 260 26.04 -10.70 -4.64
C SER A 260 24.59 -10.75 -4.17
N VAL A 261 23.72 -11.27 -5.04
CA VAL A 261 22.34 -11.64 -4.70
C VAL A 261 22.27 -12.74 -3.63
N ASP A 262 23.36 -13.45 -3.37
CA ASP A 262 23.46 -14.51 -2.38
C ASP A 262 24.05 -14.04 -1.04
N ASP A 263 24.41 -12.74 -0.93
CA ASP A 263 24.89 -12.17 0.33
C ASP A 263 23.89 -12.43 1.47
N PRO A 264 24.33 -13.02 2.60
CA PRO A 264 23.43 -13.39 3.71
C PRO A 264 22.74 -12.19 4.36
N LEU A 265 23.45 -11.04 4.47
CA LEU A 265 22.89 -9.83 5.07
C LEU A 265 21.85 -9.19 4.15
N PHE A 266 22.15 -9.12 2.84
CA PHE A 266 21.18 -8.71 1.82
C PHE A 266 19.91 -9.56 1.87
N ASN A 267 20.05 -10.89 1.88
CA ASN A 267 18.90 -11.80 1.91
C ASN A 267 18.09 -11.67 3.23
N LYS A 268 18.76 -11.42 4.36
CA LYS A 268 18.11 -11.17 5.64
C LYS A 268 17.30 -9.86 5.63
N LEU A 269 17.87 -8.78 5.09
CA LEU A 269 17.19 -7.49 4.91
C LEU A 269 15.95 -7.64 4.01
N LYS A 270 16.11 -8.28 2.86
CA LYS A 270 15.05 -8.56 1.90
C LYS A 270 13.89 -9.33 2.52
N ALA A 271 14.20 -10.41 3.26
CA ALA A 271 13.18 -11.21 3.95
C ALA A 271 12.41 -10.39 5.00
N MET A 272 13.12 -9.57 5.78
CA MET A 272 12.49 -8.69 6.77
C MET A 272 11.66 -7.58 6.13
N ASN A 273 12.06 -7.04 4.96
CA ASN A 273 11.27 -6.07 4.22
C ASN A 273 9.98 -6.70 3.67
N ALA A 274 10.06 -7.91 3.13
CA ALA A 274 8.89 -8.66 2.66
C ALA A 274 7.90 -8.93 3.82
N GLU A 275 8.39 -9.41 4.97
CA GLU A 275 7.56 -9.65 6.15
C GLU A 275 6.90 -8.33 6.64
N ARG A 276 7.68 -7.23 6.71
CA ARG A 276 7.15 -5.93 7.08
C ARG A 276 6.06 -5.47 6.12
N SER A 277 6.26 -5.63 4.81
CA SER A 277 5.28 -5.28 3.80
C SER A 277 3.97 -6.04 4.00
N ILE A 278 4.03 -7.36 4.23
CA ILE A 278 2.85 -8.19 4.50
C ILE A 278 2.12 -7.71 5.76
N LEU A 279 2.86 -7.48 6.86
CA LEU A 279 2.26 -7.00 8.11
C LEU A 279 1.70 -5.58 7.97
N SER A 280 2.29 -4.76 7.11
CA SER A 280 1.83 -3.40 6.85
C SER A 280 0.60 -3.33 5.95
N GLN A 281 0.39 -4.26 5.04
CA GLN A 281 -0.79 -4.28 4.16
C GLN A 281 -2.11 -4.41 4.91
N SER A 282 -2.08 -4.91 6.14
CA SER A 282 -3.26 -4.99 7.01
C SER A 282 -3.64 -3.64 7.66
N PHE A 283 -2.96 -2.55 7.36
CA PHE A 283 -3.21 -1.24 7.97
C PHE A 283 -4.63 -0.74 7.84
N ASP A 284 -5.21 -0.94 6.68
CA ASP A 284 -6.52 -0.38 6.37
C ASP A 284 -7.64 -1.31 6.83
N TYR A 285 -7.32 -2.55 7.20
CA TYR A 285 -8.27 -3.59 7.64
C TYR A 285 -8.02 -4.11 9.05
N ASN A 286 -7.18 -3.43 9.82
CA ASN A 286 -7.04 -3.78 11.22
C ASN A 286 -8.33 -3.43 11.97
N TYR A 287 -9.21 -4.42 12.13
CA TYR A 287 -10.48 -4.24 12.82
C TYR A 287 -10.32 -3.64 14.24
N GLY A 288 -9.15 -3.79 14.87
CA GLY A 288 -8.86 -3.18 16.18
C GLY A 288 -8.69 -1.66 16.14
N ASP A 289 -8.42 -1.06 14.97
CA ASP A 289 -8.41 0.40 14.80
C ASP A 289 -9.81 0.96 14.55
N PHE A 290 -10.66 0.17 13.89
CA PHE A 290 -12.03 0.53 13.56
C PHE A 290 -13.02 0.18 14.67
N ILE A 291 -12.74 -0.90 15.40
CA ILE A 291 -13.56 -1.39 16.52
C ILE A 291 -12.61 -1.71 17.68
N PRO A 292 -12.23 -0.72 18.51
CA PRO A 292 -11.16 -0.87 19.51
C PRO A 292 -11.37 -1.99 20.52
N ILE A 293 -12.61 -2.35 20.85
CA ILE A 293 -12.94 -3.47 21.74
C ILE A 293 -12.41 -4.82 21.23
N LEU A 294 -12.12 -4.94 19.93
CA LEU A 294 -11.58 -6.16 19.32
C LEU A 294 -10.04 -6.22 19.37
N ARG A 295 -9.34 -5.17 19.82
CA ARG A 295 -7.86 -5.15 19.93
C ARG A 295 -7.25 -6.31 20.69
N PRO A 296 -7.82 -6.81 21.80
CA PRO A 296 -7.25 -7.95 22.51
C PRO A 296 -7.06 -9.20 21.64
N PHE A 297 -7.94 -9.42 20.64
CA PHE A 297 -7.84 -10.56 19.73
C PHE A 297 -6.68 -10.44 18.73
N LEU A 298 -6.12 -9.23 18.54
CA LEU A 298 -4.97 -8.97 17.68
C LEU A 298 -3.62 -9.16 18.39
N ARG A 299 -3.58 -9.53 19.67
CA ARG A 299 -2.36 -9.56 20.49
C ARG A 299 -1.21 -10.33 19.82
N LYS A 300 -1.47 -11.52 19.28
CA LYS A 300 -0.44 -12.31 18.57
C LYS A 300 0.13 -11.59 17.37
N TYR A 301 -0.73 -10.98 16.57
CA TYR A 301 -0.35 -10.20 15.39
C TYR A 301 0.47 -8.96 15.76
N LEU A 302 0.02 -8.17 16.74
CA LEU A 302 0.74 -6.97 17.19
C LEU A 302 2.09 -7.32 17.82
N ASN A 303 2.19 -8.43 18.57
CA ASN A 303 3.46 -8.93 19.07
C ASN A 303 4.42 -9.31 17.94
N ARG A 304 3.92 -9.89 16.84
CA ARG A 304 4.74 -10.18 15.65
C ARG A 304 5.27 -8.90 15.00
N CYS A 305 4.43 -7.85 14.89
CA CYS A 305 4.86 -6.53 14.41
C CYS A 305 5.96 -5.94 15.29
N THR A 306 5.78 -5.96 16.61
CA THR A 306 6.75 -5.47 17.60
C THR A 306 8.08 -6.23 17.52
N ASN A 307 8.03 -7.55 17.47
CA ASN A 307 9.22 -8.40 17.37
C ASN A 307 9.99 -8.15 16.08
N LEU A 308 9.27 -8.04 14.95
CA LEU A 308 9.91 -7.71 13.67
C LEU A 308 10.57 -6.33 13.71
N LYS A 309 9.86 -5.31 14.20
CA LYS A 309 10.41 -3.95 14.38
C LYS A 309 11.71 -3.99 15.19
N THR A 310 11.70 -4.63 16.37
CA THR A 310 12.88 -4.71 17.24
C THR A 310 14.07 -5.39 16.54
N LYS A 311 13.82 -6.51 15.82
CA LYS A 311 14.86 -7.22 15.06
C LYS A 311 15.43 -6.35 13.93
N ARG A 312 14.61 -5.56 13.25
CA ARG A 312 15.04 -4.64 12.19
C ARG A 312 15.90 -3.51 12.73
N MET A 313 15.45 -2.83 13.79
CA MET A 313 16.21 -1.75 14.41
C MET A 313 17.57 -2.22 14.92
N LYS A 314 17.59 -3.40 15.57
CA LYS A 314 18.86 -4.01 15.97
C LYS A 314 19.77 -4.36 14.80
N LEU A 315 19.23 -4.86 13.69
CA LEU A 315 20.02 -5.16 12.51
C LEU A 315 20.62 -3.90 11.89
N PHE A 316 19.85 -2.81 11.81
CA PHE A 316 20.37 -1.53 11.31
C PHE A 316 21.47 -0.97 12.21
N GLU A 317 21.27 -1.03 13.53
CA GLU A 317 22.28 -0.61 14.50
C GLU A 317 23.57 -1.44 14.35
N ASP A 318 23.46 -2.76 14.50
CA ASP A 318 24.61 -3.67 14.58
C ASP A 318 25.47 -3.70 13.29
N HIS A 319 24.86 -3.52 12.11
CA HIS A 319 25.55 -3.76 10.83
C HIS A 319 25.81 -2.50 10.01
N PHE A 320 25.20 -1.36 10.37
CA PHE A 320 25.31 -0.16 9.53
C PHE A 320 25.57 1.12 10.35
N VAL A 321 24.76 1.43 11.35
CA VAL A 321 24.87 2.68 12.09
C VAL A 321 26.11 2.71 12.98
N ALA A 322 26.32 1.63 13.76
CA ALA A 322 27.47 1.52 14.65
C ALA A 322 28.82 1.56 13.89
N ASP A 323 28.90 0.87 12.73
CA ASP A 323 30.10 0.88 11.89
C ASP A 323 30.41 2.31 11.37
N ARG A 324 29.38 3.06 10.91
CA ARG A 324 29.56 4.43 10.44
C ARG A 324 29.90 5.38 11.56
N LYS A 325 29.28 5.26 12.73
CA LYS A 325 29.58 6.05 13.91
C LYS A 325 31.05 5.92 14.31
N LYS A 326 31.53 4.67 14.38
CA LYS A 326 32.94 4.38 14.65
C LYS A 326 33.88 4.97 13.60
N ALA A 327 33.54 4.82 12.30
CA ALA A 327 34.34 5.38 11.21
C ALA A 327 34.41 6.92 11.26
N LEU A 328 33.29 7.58 11.56
CA LEU A 328 33.21 9.03 11.70
C LEU A 328 34.01 9.53 12.90
N GLU A 329 33.98 8.83 14.03
CA GLU A 329 34.77 9.14 15.23
C GLU A 329 36.29 9.00 14.99
N GLN A 330 36.69 8.02 14.18
CA GLN A 330 38.09 7.77 13.87
C GLN A 330 38.68 8.73 12.83
N ASN A 331 37.94 9.01 11.77
CA ASN A 331 38.46 9.71 10.58
C ASN A 331 37.93 11.14 10.46
N GLY A 332 36.83 11.50 11.13
CA GLY A 332 36.19 12.83 11.04
C GLY A 332 35.66 13.21 9.66
N GLU A 333 35.71 12.28 8.67
CA GLU A 333 35.37 12.55 7.28
C GLU A 333 33.90 12.20 6.98
N ILE A 334 33.19 13.17 6.41
CA ILE A 334 31.81 13.00 5.95
C ILE A 334 31.83 12.42 4.53
N ARG A 335 31.41 11.16 4.38
CA ARG A 335 31.41 10.41 3.11
C ARG A 335 30.01 10.10 2.59
N CYS A 336 29.03 9.95 3.48
CA CYS A 336 27.70 9.46 3.14
C CYS A 336 26.61 10.22 3.90
N ALA A 337 25.35 9.96 3.54
CA ALA A 337 24.21 10.60 4.18
C ALA A 337 24.11 10.30 5.69
N MET A 338 24.52 9.09 6.11
CA MET A 338 24.50 8.71 7.53
C MET A 338 25.41 9.60 8.38
N ASP A 339 26.54 10.03 7.87
CA ASP A 339 27.47 10.90 8.60
C ASP A 339 26.83 12.26 8.92
N HIS A 340 26.06 12.84 7.98
CA HIS A 340 25.28 14.04 8.22
C HIS A 340 24.18 13.84 9.27
N ILE A 341 23.55 12.67 9.28
CA ILE A 341 22.48 12.30 10.22
C ILE A 341 23.06 12.12 11.63
N LEU A 342 24.22 11.44 11.74
CA LEU A 342 24.94 11.26 13.00
C LEU A 342 25.47 12.60 13.55
N GLU A 343 25.88 13.51 12.67
CA GLU A 343 26.25 14.86 13.08
C GLU A 343 25.06 15.65 13.65
N ALA A 344 23.85 15.47 13.09
CA ALA A 344 22.63 16.06 13.65
C ALA A 344 22.27 15.43 15.00
N GLU A 345 22.50 14.12 15.21
CA GLU A 345 22.38 13.45 16.51
C GLU A 345 23.38 14.05 17.51
N ARG A 346 24.65 14.16 17.14
CA ARG A 346 25.72 14.75 17.98
C ARG A 346 25.41 16.19 18.41
N LYS A 347 24.76 16.98 17.55
CA LYS A 347 24.31 18.33 17.87
C LYS A 347 23.03 18.38 18.72
N GLY A 348 22.43 17.24 19.04
CA GLY A 348 21.18 17.17 19.78
C GLY A 348 19.94 17.62 19.00
N GLU A 349 20.04 17.75 17.66
CA GLU A 349 18.90 18.09 16.82
C GLU A 349 17.89 16.93 16.76
N ILE A 350 18.37 15.70 16.78
CA ILE A 350 17.58 14.46 16.81
C ILE A 350 18.16 13.48 17.84
N ASN A 351 17.37 12.50 18.25
CA ASN A 351 17.82 11.43 19.12
C ASN A 351 18.19 10.18 18.31
N HIS A 352 18.78 9.18 18.98
CA HIS A 352 19.20 7.93 18.36
C HIS A 352 18.07 7.17 17.68
N ASP A 353 16.90 7.12 18.30
CA ASP A 353 15.72 6.48 17.68
C ASP A 353 15.36 7.13 16.36
N ASN A 354 15.45 8.47 16.24
CA ASN A 354 15.21 9.17 14.98
C ASN A 354 16.19 8.76 13.88
N VAL A 355 17.48 8.51 14.23
CA VAL A 355 18.49 7.98 13.29
C VAL A 355 18.01 6.66 12.71
N LEU A 356 17.63 5.71 13.57
CA LEU A 356 17.14 4.39 13.13
C LEU A 356 15.85 4.47 12.32
N TYR A 357 14.93 5.41 12.64
CA TYR A 357 13.72 5.61 11.85
C TYR A 357 13.98 6.25 10.50
N ILE A 358 15.04 7.08 10.35
CA ILE A 358 15.47 7.56 9.03
C ILE A 358 15.94 6.38 8.16
N VAL A 359 16.79 5.51 8.72
CA VAL A 359 17.24 4.29 8.03
C VAL A 359 16.04 3.42 7.61
N GLU A 360 15.10 3.21 8.52
CA GLU A 360 13.87 2.45 8.23
C GLU A 360 13.05 3.09 7.11
N ASN A 361 12.87 4.42 7.13
CA ASN A 361 12.10 5.13 6.11
C ASN A 361 12.73 4.98 4.72
N ILE A 362 14.04 5.14 4.59
CA ILE A 362 14.74 4.96 3.31
C ILE A 362 14.63 3.51 2.83
N ASN A 363 14.90 2.55 3.72
CA ASN A 363 14.87 1.12 3.37
C ASN A 363 13.48 0.67 2.87
N VAL A 364 12.40 1.22 3.42
CA VAL A 364 11.03 0.85 3.06
C VAL A 364 10.51 1.64 1.86
N ALA A 365 10.81 2.94 1.78
CA ALA A 365 10.19 3.80 0.80
C ALA A 365 10.95 3.88 -0.53
N ALA A 366 12.30 3.92 -0.48
CA ALA A 366 13.08 4.24 -1.67
C ALA A 366 13.39 3.02 -2.56
N ILE A 367 13.43 1.82 -1.99
CA ILE A 367 13.86 0.61 -2.70
C ILE A 367 12.71 -0.01 -3.50
N GLU A 368 11.67 -0.45 -2.80
CA GLU A 368 10.61 -1.25 -3.43
C GLU A 368 9.72 -0.45 -4.39
N THR A 369 9.45 0.83 -4.11
CA THR A 369 8.58 1.66 -4.97
C THR A 369 9.18 1.90 -6.35
N THR A 370 10.48 2.19 -6.40
CA THR A 370 11.23 2.36 -7.66
C THR A 370 11.33 1.03 -8.40
N LEU A 371 11.61 -0.07 -7.67
CA LEU A 371 11.66 -1.41 -8.23
C LEU A 371 10.32 -1.83 -8.88
N TRP A 372 9.19 -1.54 -8.24
CA TRP A 372 7.87 -1.81 -8.85
C TRP A 372 7.66 -1.02 -10.14
N SER A 373 8.07 0.25 -10.16
CA SER A 373 7.96 1.08 -11.37
C SER A 373 8.83 0.54 -12.52
N ILE A 374 10.05 0.07 -12.23
CA ILE A 374 10.93 -0.56 -13.24
C ILE A 374 10.29 -1.87 -13.74
N GLU A 375 9.79 -2.71 -12.85
CA GLU A 375 9.15 -3.99 -13.19
C GLU A 375 7.91 -3.78 -14.07
N TRP A 376 7.08 -2.79 -13.76
CA TRP A 376 5.96 -2.37 -14.59
C TRP A 376 6.41 -1.84 -15.95
N GLY A 377 7.46 -1.00 -15.99
CA GLY A 377 8.03 -0.50 -17.24
C GLY A 377 8.53 -1.62 -18.14
N ILE A 378 9.20 -2.62 -17.59
CA ILE A 378 9.64 -3.81 -18.34
C ILE A 378 8.43 -4.57 -18.89
N ALA A 379 7.39 -4.82 -18.08
CA ALA A 379 6.21 -5.54 -18.52
C ALA A 379 5.46 -4.81 -19.64
N GLU A 380 5.32 -3.48 -19.54
CA GLU A 380 4.71 -2.67 -20.61
C GLU A 380 5.58 -2.65 -21.87
N LEU A 381 6.89 -2.54 -21.76
CA LEU A 381 7.80 -2.58 -22.91
C LEU A 381 7.76 -3.94 -23.63
N VAL A 382 7.67 -5.06 -22.91
CA VAL A 382 7.48 -6.38 -23.53
C VAL A 382 6.16 -6.45 -24.29
N ASN A 383 5.10 -5.87 -23.73
CA ASN A 383 3.77 -5.89 -24.34
C ASN A 383 3.59 -4.89 -25.50
N HIS A 384 4.55 -3.96 -25.66
CA HIS A 384 4.53 -2.91 -26.70
C HIS A 384 5.87 -2.86 -27.45
N PRO A 385 6.13 -3.81 -28.36
CA PRO A 385 7.42 -3.92 -29.08
C PRO A 385 7.70 -2.71 -30.00
N ASP A 386 6.67 -2.03 -30.47
CA ASP A 386 6.79 -0.78 -31.21
C ASP A 386 7.38 0.35 -30.36
N VAL A 387 7.01 0.45 -29.09
CA VAL A 387 7.58 1.40 -28.13
C VAL A 387 9.07 1.07 -27.88
N GLN A 388 9.43 -0.22 -27.76
CA GLN A 388 10.84 -0.60 -27.65
C GLN A 388 11.66 -0.16 -28.86
N SER A 389 11.10 -0.32 -30.09
CA SER A 389 11.80 0.10 -31.32
C SER A 389 12.05 1.61 -31.32
N LYS A 390 10.98 2.41 -31.13
CA LYS A 390 11.10 3.87 -31.08
C LYS A 390 12.10 4.35 -30.03
N LEU A 391 12.13 3.68 -28.87
CA LEU A 391 13.06 4.01 -27.80
C LEU A 391 14.51 3.73 -28.19
N ARG A 392 14.78 2.61 -28.89
CA ARG A 392 16.11 2.30 -29.45
C ARG A 392 16.50 3.33 -30.52
N ASP A 393 15.59 3.64 -31.43
CA ASP A 393 15.82 4.60 -32.50
C ASP A 393 16.20 5.99 -31.94
N GLU A 394 15.48 6.46 -30.89
CA GLU A 394 15.84 7.71 -30.21
C GLU A 394 17.26 7.64 -29.62
N MET A 395 17.56 6.59 -28.84
CA MET A 395 18.88 6.47 -28.18
C MET A 395 20.01 6.37 -29.22
N ALA A 396 19.82 5.60 -30.26
CA ALA A 396 20.81 5.48 -31.35
C ALA A 396 21.02 6.81 -32.09
N ALA A 397 19.96 7.54 -32.38
CA ALA A 397 20.04 8.83 -33.07
C ALA A 397 20.67 9.94 -32.23
N VAL A 398 20.43 9.96 -30.92
CA VAL A 398 20.88 11.03 -30.01
C VAL A 398 22.28 10.76 -29.43
N LEU A 399 22.57 9.51 -29.09
CA LEU A 399 23.79 9.12 -28.40
C LEU A 399 24.78 8.40 -29.32
N GLY A 400 24.30 7.68 -30.32
CA GLY A 400 25.03 6.70 -31.10
C GLY A 400 24.69 5.27 -30.68
N ALA A 401 24.83 4.31 -31.62
CA ALA A 401 24.39 2.93 -31.43
C ALA A 401 25.07 2.23 -30.24
N ASP A 402 26.35 2.51 -30.00
CA ASP A 402 27.19 1.82 -29.01
C ASP A 402 27.36 2.61 -27.70
N VAL A 403 26.70 3.76 -27.57
CA VAL A 403 26.86 4.61 -26.39
C VAL A 403 25.80 4.27 -25.35
N ALA A 404 26.23 3.74 -24.22
CA ALA A 404 25.32 3.43 -23.11
C ALA A 404 24.72 4.71 -22.51
N VAL A 405 23.41 4.72 -22.31
CA VAL A 405 22.71 5.85 -21.69
C VAL A 405 23.23 6.12 -20.28
N THR A 406 23.47 7.38 -19.97
CA THR A 406 23.89 7.89 -18.65
C THR A 406 22.86 8.85 -18.08
N GLU A 407 23.01 9.23 -16.79
CA GLU A 407 22.07 10.15 -16.14
C GLU A 407 21.97 11.50 -16.86
N PRO A 408 23.07 12.17 -17.28
CA PRO A 408 23.00 13.42 -18.01
C PRO A 408 22.33 13.33 -19.40
N ASP A 409 22.32 12.16 -20.01
CA ASP A 409 21.69 11.97 -21.32
C ASP A 409 20.16 12.00 -21.25
N LEU A 410 19.59 11.72 -20.08
CA LEU A 410 18.14 11.63 -19.93
C LEU A 410 17.41 12.92 -20.36
N GLU A 411 18.03 14.08 -20.16
CA GLU A 411 17.45 15.38 -20.62
C GLU A 411 17.35 15.46 -22.15
N ARG A 412 18.18 14.72 -22.88
CA ARG A 412 18.23 14.68 -24.35
C ARG A 412 17.37 13.58 -24.96
N LEU A 413 16.71 12.75 -24.13
CA LEU A 413 15.93 11.58 -24.53
C LEU A 413 14.45 11.76 -24.15
N PRO A 414 13.70 12.64 -24.82
CA PRO A 414 12.31 12.95 -24.48
C PRO A 414 11.36 11.76 -24.62
N TYR A 415 11.62 10.81 -25.54
CA TYR A 415 10.80 9.59 -25.65
C TYR A 415 11.02 8.65 -24.47
N LEU A 416 12.26 8.46 -24.03
CA LEU A 416 12.57 7.70 -22.81
C LEU A 416 11.89 8.31 -21.58
N GLN A 417 11.95 9.64 -21.43
CA GLN A 417 11.23 10.33 -20.35
C GLN A 417 9.71 10.10 -20.45
N SER A 418 9.16 10.08 -21.65
CA SER A 418 7.74 9.83 -21.89
C SER A 418 7.34 8.40 -21.55
N VAL A 419 8.20 7.42 -21.84
CA VAL A 419 8.02 6.01 -21.40
C VAL A 419 7.97 5.91 -19.89
N VAL A 420 8.87 6.60 -19.18
CA VAL A 420 8.86 6.64 -17.70
C VAL A 420 7.58 7.30 -17.18
N LYS A 421 7.19 8.45 -17.72
CA LYS A 421 5.94 9.15 -17.34
C LYS A 421 4.71 8.27 -17.56
N GLU A 422 4.62 7.61 -18.72
CA GLU A 422 3.48 6.75 -19.05
C GLU A 422 3.40 5.51 -18.16
N THR A 423 4.56 4.92 -17.83
CA THR A 423 4.63 3.84 -16.83
C THR A 423 4.08 4.30 -15.49
N LEU A 424 4.50 5.47 -15.01
CA LEU A 424 4.02 6.03 -13.74
C LEU A 424 2.54 6.43 -13.79
N ARG A 425 2.03 6.84 -14.96
CA ARG A 425 0.62 7.19 -15.13
C ARG A 425 -0.27 5.96 -15.05
N LEU A 426 0.02 4.95 -15.88
CA LEU A 426 -0.81 3.76 -16.02
C LEU A 426 -0.65 2.80 -14.83
N ARG A 427 0.59 2.68 -14.32
CA ARG A 427 1.01 1.69 -13.30
C ARG A 427 1.55 2.36 -12.02
N MET A 428 0.94 3.43 -11.59
CA MET A 428 1.34 4.19 -10.41
C MET A 428 1.60 3.30 -9.21
N ALA A 429 2.83 3.33 -8.66
CA ALA A 429 3.28 2.44 -7.58
C ALA A 429 2.46 2.59 -6.28
N ILE A 430 2.04 3.81 -5.95
CA ILE A 430 1.20 4.14 -4.77
C ILE A 430 -0.09 4.84 -5.23
N PRO A 431 -1.09 4.07 -5.69
CA PRO A 431 -2.25 4.59 -6.42
C PRO A 431 -3.18 5.50 -5.61
N LEU A 432 -3.17 5.37 -4.27
CA LEU A 432 -3.99 6.18 -3.36
C LEU A 432 -3.18 7.20 -2.58
N LEU A 433 -1.90 7.37 -2.92
CA LEU A 433 -0.89 8.09 -2.15
C LEU A 433 -0.80 7.59 -0.69
N VAL A 434 0.09 8.19 0.11
CA VAL A 434 0.12 7.92 1.55
C VAL A 434 -1.04 8.66 2.20
N PRO A 435 -1.93 7.98 2.97
CA PRO A 435 -3.11 8.61 3.53
C PRO A 435 -2.83 9.89 4.30
N HIS A 436 -3.65 10.90 4.07
CA HIS A 436 -3.65 12.17 4.79
C HIS A 436 -4.64 12.14 5.97
N MET A 437 -4.56 13.13 6.84
CA MET A 437 -5.46 13.31 7.99
C MET A 437 -5.52 14.77 8.40
N ASN A 438 -6.67 15.23 8.85
CA ASN A 438 -6.85 16.51 9.54
C ASN A 438 -6.82 16.31 11.06
N LEU A 439 -6.13 17.20 11.78
CA LEU A 439 -6.08 17.15 13.26
C LEU A 439 -7.26 17.85 13.91
N SER A 440 -7.88 18.79 13.22
CA SER A 440 -9.05 19.55 13.66
C SER A 440 -10.15 19.46 12.61
N ASP A 441 -11.38 19.82 12.98
CA ASP A 441 -12.48 19.91 12.02
C ASP A 441 -12.10 20.84 10.86
N ALA A 442 -12.33 20.39 9.63
CA ALA A 442 -11.95 21.08 8.41
C ALA A 442 -13.13 21.14 7.42
N LYS A 443 -12.94 21.86 6.31
CA LYS A 443 -13.89 21.91 5.19
C LYS A 443 -13.22 21.36 3.94
N LEU A 444 -13.98 20.61 3.13
CA LEU A 444 -13.54 20.13 1.83
C LEU A 444 -14.74 20.11 0.88
N ALA A 445 -14.65 20.73 -0.26
CA ALA A 445 -15.75 20.82 -1.24
C ALA A 445 -17.08 21.33 -0.61
N GLY A 446 -17.00 22.21 0.38
CA GLY A 446 -18.17 22.71 1.11
C GLY A 446 -18.79 21.76 2.14
N TYR A 447 -18.23 20.55 2.31
CA TYR A 447 -18.61 19.61 3.36
C TYR A 447 -17.76 19.79 4.62
N ASP A 448 -18.30 19.35 5.75
CA ASP A 448 -17.58 19.28 7.02
C ASP A 448 -16.78 17.97 7.08
N ILE A 449 -15.52 18.08 7.41
CA ILE A 449 -14.62 16.94 7.63
C ILE A 449 -14.24 16.92 9.10
N PRO A 450 -14.84 16.01 9.90
CA PRO A 450 -14.53 15.92 11.33
C PRO A 450 -13.04 15.65 11.56
N ALA A 451 -12.53 16.09 12.70
CA ALA A 451 -11.15 15.82 13.12
C ALA A 451 -10.79 14.33 13.04
N GLU A 452 -9.53 14.04 12.78
CA GLU A 452 -8.98 12.69 12.63
C GLU A 452 -9.63 11.84 11.52
N SER A 453 -10.25 12.48 10.52
CA SER A 453 -10.70 11.80 9.32
C SER A 453 -9.50 11.39 8.44
N LYS A 454 -9.48 10.14 7.99
CA LYS A 454 -8.52 9.65 6.99
C LYS A 454 -8.93 10.18 5.61
N ILE A 455 -7.99 10.77 4.88
CA ILE A 455 -8.22 11.32 3.55
C ILE A 455 -7.38 10.53 2.55
N LEU A 456 -8.02 9.93 1.55
CA LEU A 456 -7.38 9.28 0.41
C LEU A 456 -7.58 10.13 -0.84
N VAL A 457 -6.51 10.31 -1.59
CA VAL A 457 -6.56 10.86 -2.96
C VAL A 457 -6.36 9.71 -3.93
N ASN A 458 -7.37 9.41 -4.75
CA ASN A 458 -7.26 8.36 -5.76
C ASN A 458 -6.45 8.86 -6.96
N ALA A 459 -5.14 9.03 -6.76
CA ALA A 459 -4.22 9.57 -7.75
C ALA A 459 -4.16 8.73 -9.02
N TRP A 460 -4.32 7.41 -8.89
CA TRP A 460 -4.42 6.53 -10.06
C TRP A 460 -5.66 6.86 -10.90
N PHE A 461 -6.82 7.07 -10.29
CA PHE A 461 -8.02 7.44 -11.05
C PHE A 461 -7.85 8.80 -11.73
N LEU A 462 -7.23 9.79 -11.06
CA LEU A 462 -6.93 11.09 -11.68
C LEU A 462 -6.10 10.93 -12.95
N ALA A 463 -5.13 10.03 -12.96
CA ALA A 463 -4.22 9.74 -14.05
C ALA A 463 -4.83 8.81 -15.13
N ASN A 464 -5.98 8.17 -14.84
CA ASN A 464 -6.61 7.19 -15.72
C ASN A 464 -8.10 7.51 -16.04
N ASP A 465 -8.58 8.71 -15.71
CA ASP A 465 -9.96 9.11 -16.00
C ASP A 465 -10.14 9.36 -17.51
N PRO A 466 -10.98 8.57 -18.23
CA PRO A 466 -11.20 8.74 -19.66
C PRO A 466 -11.87 10.07 -20.04
N LYS A 467 -12.43 10.79 -19.07
CA LYS A 467 -12.94 12.16 -19.29
C LYS A 467 -11.82 13.21 -19.42
N ARG A 468 -10.63 12.89 -18.92
CA ARG A 468 -9.51 13.80 -18.76
C ARG A 468 -8.27 13.41 -19.57
N TRP A 469 -8.19 12.14 -20.00
CA TRP A 469 -7.07 11.58 -20.75
C TRP A 469 -7.59 10.85 -22.00
N VAL A 470 -7.09 11.23 -23.15
CA VAL A 470 -7.40 10.57 -24.42
C VAL A 470 -6.82 9.16 -24.40
N ARG A 471 -7.63 8.13 -24.70
CA ARG A 471 -7.21 6.73 -24.66
C ARG A 471 -6.50 6.40 -23.33
N ALA A 472 -7.21 6.63 -22.22
CA ALA A 472 -6.65 6.60 -20.87
C ALA A 472 -6.11 5.22 -20.45
N ASP A 473 -6.63 4.15 -21.00
CA ASP A 473 -6.29 2.75 -20.74
C ASP A 473 -5.14 2.20 -21.59
N GLU A 474 -4.70 2.95 -22.61
CA GLU A 474 -3.59 2.56 -23.48
C GLU A 474 -2.25 3.03 -22.91
N PHE A 475 -1.23 2.17 -23.05
CA PHE A 475 0.18 2.55 -22.82
C PHE A 475 0.70 3.28 -24.06
N ARG A 476 0.68 4.61 -24.03
CA ARG A 476 1.04 5.47 -25.16
C ARG A 476 1.97 6.59 -24.71
N PRO A 477 3.29 6.37 -24.72
CA PRO A 477 4.27 7.39 -24.34
C PRO A 477 4.17 8.68 -25.14
N GLU A 478 3.77 8.60 -26.40
CA GLU A 478 3.62 9.73 -27.33
C GLU A 478 2.73 10.83 -26.78
N ARG A 479 1.77 10.49 -25.87
CA ARG A 479 0.92 11.53 -25.27
C ARG A 479 1.71 12.64 -24.58
N PHE A 480 2.85 12.31 -23.98
CA PHE A 480 3.73 13.27 -23.31
C PHE A 480 4.65 14.05 -24.27
N LEU A 481 4.61 13.74 -25.56
CA LEU A 481 5.27 14.52 -26.63
C LEU A 481 4.27 15.33 -27.44
N GLU A 482 3.00 14.99 -27.39
CA GLU A 482 1.89 15.55 -28.15
C GLU A 482 0.96 16.38 -27.26
N GLU A 483 -0.22 15.85 -26.95
CA GLU A 483 -1.29 16.57 -26.24
C GLU A 483 -0.98 16.89 -24.77
N GLU A 484 -0.14 16.10 -24.10
CA GLU A 484 0.20 16.26 -22.68
C GLU A 484 1.66 16.70 -22.45
N LYS A 485 2.27 17.36 -23.44
CA LYS A 485 3.68 17.76 -23.42
C LYS A 485 4.07 18.59 -22.19
N ALA A 486 3.14 19.39 -21.66
CA ALA A 486 3.39 20.24 -20.50
C ALA A 486 3.23 19.51 -19.16
N VAL A 487 2.78 18.25 -19.16
CA VAL A 487 2.50 17.50 -17.93
C VAL A 487 3.77 16.84 -17.40
N GLU A 488 4.12 17.14 -16.15
CA GLU A 488 5.33 16.67 -15.49
C GLU A 488 5.02 15.85 -14.23
N ALA A 489 5.88 14.87 -13.95
CA ALA A 489 5.75 14.02 -12.76
C ALA A 489 5.93 14.77 -11.41
N HIS A 490 6.42 16.01 -11.45
CA HIS A 490 6.59 16.89 -10.28
C HIS A 490 5.27 17.50 -9.77
N GLY A 491 4.14 17.23 -10.43
CA GLY A 491 2.83 17.65 -9.95
C GLY A 491 2.45 19.09 -10.32
N ASN A 492 2.88 19.57 -11.48
CA ASN A 492 2.38 20.81 -12.06
C ASN A 492 0.94 20.67 -12.57
N ASP A 493 0.49 19.46 -12.83
CA ASP A 493 -0.88 19.09 -13.20
C ASP A 493 -1.46 18.07 -12.20
N PHE A 494 -2.56 18.43 -11.55
CA PHE A 494 -3.17 17.58 -10.53
C PHE A 494 -3.89 16.34 -11.09
N ARG A 495 -3.97 16.20 -12.42
CA ARG A 495 -4.36 14.94 -13.07
C ARG A 495 -3.25 13.89 -12.94
N PHE A 496 -1.97 14.31 -12.78
CA PHE A 496 -0.81 13.42 -12.76
C PHE A 496 0.12 13.75 -11.57
N VAL A 497 -0.08 13.06 -10.47
CA VAL A 497 0.63 13.31 -9.20
C VAL A 497 1.25 12.03 -8.61
N PRO A 498 2.08 11.28 -9.39
CA PRO A 498 2.60 9.98 -8.96
C PRO A 498 3.49 10.07 -7.71
N PHE A 499 4.08 11.22 -7.45
CA PHE A 499 4.91 11.50 -6.27
C PHE A 499 4.20 12.38 -5.21
N GLY A 500 2.88 12.57 -5.35
CA GLY A 500 2.15 13.55 -4.56
C GLY A 500 2.59 14.99 -4.85
N VAL A 501 1.95 15.95 -4.21
CA VAL A 501 2.23 17.39 -4.36
C VAL A 501 2.25 18.07 -3.01
N GLY A 502 2.85 19.27 -2.94
CA GLY A 502 2.84 20.12 -1.75
C GLY A 502 3.80 19.66 -0.67
N ARG A 503 3.46 19.95 0.58
CA ARG A 503 4.36 19.76 1.73
C ARG A 503 4.78 18.32 1.94
N ARG A 504 3.92 17.36 1.59
CA ARG A 504 4.15 15.91 1.74
C ARG A 504 4.56 15.21 0.45
N SER A 505 4.93 15.97 -0.60
CA SER A 505 5.46 15.39 -1.84
C SER A 505 6.66 14.48 -1.56
N CYS A 506 6.83 13.47 -2.40
CA CYS A 506 7.96 12.54 -2.30
C CYS A 506 9.29 13.27 -2.53
N PRO A 507 10.25 13.21 -1.61
CA PRO A 507 11.56 13.80 -1.85
C PRO A 507 12.41 12.97 -2.81
N GLY A 508 12.10 11.67 -2.93
CA GLY A 508 12.86 10.72 -3.73
C GLY A 508 12.66 10.83 -5.24
N ILE A 509 11.81 11.74 -5.72
CA ILE A 509 11.57 11.91 -7.17
C ILE A 509 12.86 12.18 -7.95
N VAL A 510 13.79 12.95 -7.36
CA VAL A 510 15.07 13.29 -7.98
C VAL A 510 16.01 12.09 -8.16
N LEU A 511 15.79 11.00 -7.41
CA LEU A 511 16.51 9.73 -7.55
C LEU A 511 15.72 8.73 -8.40
N ALA A 512 14.42 8.64 -8.18
CA ALA A 512 13.58 7.61 -8.79
C ALA A 512 13.49 7.76 -10.32
N LEU A 513 13.28 8.98 -10.83
CA LEU A 513 13.14 9.20 -12.27
C LEU A 513 14.41 8.82 -13.05
N PRO A 514 15.63 9.28 -12.69
CA PRO A 514 16.83 8.86 -13.40
C PRO A 514 17.14 7.38 -13.25
N ILE A 515 16.98 6.78 -12.07
CA ILE A 515 17.23 5.34 -11.90
C ILE A 515 16.30 4.50 -12.77
N ILE A 516 15.00 4.84 -12.84
CA ILE A 516 14.04 4.16 -13.75
C ILE A 516 14.48 4.33 -15.21
N GLY A 517 14.78 5.58 -15.62
CA GLY A 517 15.18 5.91 -16.99
C GLY A 517 16.43 5.17 -17.43
N ILE A 518 17.52 5.24 -16.65
CA ILE A 518 18.78 4.54 -16.95
C ILE A 518 18.54 3.03 -17.06
N THR A 519 17.81 2.45 -16.10
CA THR A 519 17.59 1.00 -16.07
C THR A 519 16.80 0.52 -17.27
N LEU A 520 15.68 1.17 -17.59
CA LEU A 520 14.86 0.81 -18.76
C LEU A 520 15.62 1.07 -20.06
N GLY A 521 16.30 2.22 -20.17
CA GLY A 521 17.10 2.56 -21.33
C GLY A 521 18.18 1.52 -21.62
N ARG A 522 18.99 1.14 -20.63
CA ARG A 522 20.05 0.16 -20.81
C ARG A 522 19.54 -1.26 -21.12
N LEU A 523 18.41 -1.66 -20.55
CA LEU A 523 17.80 -2.94 -20.90
C LEU A 523 17.36 -2.94 -22.38
N VAL A 524 16.71 -1.88 -22.86
CA VAL A 524 16.25 -1.79 -24.25
C VAL A 524 17.40 -1.57 -25.24
N GLN A 525 18.49 -0.91 -24.85
CA GLN A 525 19.70 -0.79 -25.67
C GLN A 525 20.40 -2.13 -25.90
N ASN A 526 20.34 -3.06 -24.94
CA ASN A 526 21.07 -4.31 -24.99
C ASN A 526 20.24 -5.51 -25.45
N PHE A 527 18.89 -5.43 -25.27
CA PHE A 527 18.03 -6.59 -25.51
C PHE A 527 16.75 -6.20 -26.27
N GLN A 528 16.30 -7.12 -27.11
CA GLN A 528 14.90 -7.21 -27.46
C GLN A 528 14.18 -7.95 -26.32
N LEU A 529 13.29 -7.24 -25.62
CA LEU A 529 12.51 -7.80 -24.51
C LEU A 529 11.25 -8.47 -25.07
N LEU A 530 11.09 -9.77 -24.79
CA LEU A 530 10.03 -10.60 -25.33
C LEU A 530 9.29 -11.35 -24.21
N PRO A 531 8.03 -11.74 -24.42
CA PRO A 531 7.32 -12.63 -23.49
C PRO A 531 7.97 -14.04 -23.50
N PRO A 532 7.76 -14.85 -22.44
CA PRO A 532 8.29 -16.19 -22.39
C PRO A 532 7.62 -17.09 -23.47
N PRO A 533 8.27 -18.18 -23.89
CA PRO A 533 7.76 -19.09 -24.91
C PRO A 533 6.32 -19.55 -24.61
N GLY A 534 5.47 -19.52 -25.65
CA GLY A 534 4.06 -19.92 -25.56
C GLY A 534 3.13 -18.84 -24.96
N GLN A 535 3.64 -17.63 -24.74
CA GLN A 535 2.84 -16.48 -24.34
C GLN A 535 3.01 -15.34 -25.36
N ASP A 536 1.92 -14.67 -25.70
CA ASP A 536 1.96 -13.48 -26.58
C ASP A 536 2.28 -12.21 -25.82
N LYS A 537 1.98 -12.18 -24.51
CA LYS A 537 2.15 -11.01 -23.62
C LYS A 537 2.49 -11.44 -22.20
N ILE A 538 3.12 -10.57 -21.45
CA ILE A 538 3.25 -10.68 -20.00
C ILE A 538 1.90 -10.37 -19.36
N ASP A 539 1.51 -11.20 -18.39
CA ASP A 539 0.32 -10.97 -17.55
C ASP A 539 0.55 -9.75 -16.65
N THR A 540 -0.22 -8.68 -16.89
CA THR A 540 -0.19 -7.43 -16.14
C THR A 540 -1.28 -7.36 -15.06
N THR A 541 -1.75 -8.51 -14.55
CA THR A 541 -2.69 -8.55 -13.43
C THR A 541 -2.06 -7.94 -12.18
N GLU A 542 -2.80 -7.01 -11.58
CA GLU A 542 -2.38 -6.34 -10.35
C GLU A 542 -2.54 -7.28 -9.14
N LYS A 543 -1.56 -7.27 -8.25
CA LYS A 543 -1.66 -7.98 -6.97
C LYS A 543 -2.72 -7.31 -6.10
N PRO A 544 -3.68 -8.07 -5.55
CA PRO A 544 -4.65 -7.51 -4.62
C PRO A 544 -3.98 -6.80 -3.44
N GLY A 545 -4.47 -5.61 -3.11
CA GLY A 545 -3.95 -4.80 -2.02
C GLY A 545 -4.30 -3.32 -2.22
N GLN A 546 -4.09 -2.52 -1.18
CA GLN A 546 -4.50 -1.12 -1.18
C GLN A 546 -3.36 -0.13 -1.31
N PHE A 547 -2.27 -0.44 -0.64
CA PHE A 547 -1.20 0.53 -0.46
C PHE A 547 -0.28 0.64 -1.67
N SER A 548 -0.01 -0.47 -2.35
CA SER A 548 0.92 -0.53 -3.49
C SER A 548 0.33 -1.26 -4.67
N ASN A 549 0.62 -0.77 -5.87
CA ASN A 549 0.29 -1.41 -7.13
C ASN A 549 1.49 -2.22 -7.60
N GLN A 550 1.40 -3.54 -7.44
CA GLN A 550 2.42 -4.50 -7.82
C GLN A 550 1.85 -5.49 -8.83
N ILE A 551 2.71 -5.98 -9.70
CA ILE A 551 2.36 -7.11 -10.57
C ILE A 551 2.13 -8.37 -9.73
N LEU A 552 1.09 -9.14 -10.05
CA LEU A 552 0.71 -10.32 -9.27
C LEU A 552 1.79 -11.41 -9.31
N LYS A 553 2.31 -11.66 -10.49
CA LYS A 553 3.42 -12.59 -10.72
C LYS A 553 4.57 -11.82 -11.35
N HIS A 554 5.76 -11.89 -10.74
CA HIS A 554 6.93 -11.27 -11.32
C HIS A 554 7.14 -11.77 -12.74
N ALA A 555 7.40 -10.83 -13.64
CA ALA A 555 7.52 -11.12 -15.07
C ALA A 555 8.77 -11.98 -15.35
N THR A 556 8.56 -13.10 -16.03
CA THR A 556 9.63 -13.79 -16.75
C THR A 556 9.77 -13.13 -18.10
N VAL A 557 10.97 -12.69 -18.45
CA VAL A 557 11.25 -11.94 -19.68
C VAL A 557 12.34 -12.67 -20.46
N VAL A 558 12.10 -12.90 -21.74
CA VAL A 558 13.15 -13.33 -22.66
C VAL A 558 13.89 -12.08 -23.11
N CYS A 559 15.20 -12.03 -22.82
CA CYS A 559 16.08 -10.93 -23.16
C CYS A 559 16.99 -11.38 -24.30
N LYS A 560 16.53 -11.23 -25.54
CA LYS A 560 17.32 -11.60 -26.73
C LYS A 560 18.36 -10.50 -26.98
N PRO A 561 19.67 -10.79 -26.94
CA PRO A 561 20.69 -9.82 -27.27
C PRO A 561 20.43 -9.21 -28.65
N LEU A 562 20.61 -7.90 -28.80
CA LEU A 562 20.60 -7.25 -30.10
C LEU A 562 21.89 -7.64 -30.83
N GLU A 563 21.77 -7.96 -32.11
CA GLU A 563 22.94 -8.17 -32.97
C GLU A 563 23.66 -6.83 -33.13
N ALA A 564 25.01 -6.83 -32.96
CA ALA A 564 25.85 -5.66 -33.06
C ALA A 564 25.87 -5.11 -34.50
#